data_6808e7cf197e12b5654134dad06d6d8f
#
_entry.id   6808e7cf197e12b5654134dad06d6d8f
#
_cell.length_a   1.000
_cell.length_b   1.000
_cell.length_c   1.000
_cell.angle_alpha   90.00
_cell.angle_beta   90.00
_cell.angle_gamma   90.00
#
_symmetry.space_group_name_H-M   'P 1'
#
loop_
_entity.id
_entity.type
_entity.pdbx_description
1 polymer ?
#
loop_
_entity_poly.entity_id
_entity_poly.type
_entity_poly.pdbx_seq_one_letter_code
_entity_poly.pdbx_strand_id
1 'polypeptide(L)'
;MTFMKKENNWSREETIVAFYVYCIIPFANSSKVNPIVIRYANMLGRTPSALNMKIGNIGRLDPELKNKNISGLTHGAKMEELIWEEFNSNREALVDEAEKIIRKLSDNLIENTYLQSEKLDYSSQDKIKLVKTRINQNFFRSSVLSAYNNTCAITGIQINDFLVASHIKPWAEDVNNRLNPHNGICLNSIHDKAFDKGLITINKDYEIIISNRLKDYYSNKFIDDVFKKYEGHKILLPKKFKPSLEFLEYHNNFIFKRS
;
A
#
# COMPACT_ATOMS: atom_id res chain seq x y z
N MET A 1 -3.47 -22.55 -26.15
CA MET A 1 -2.38 -22.67 -25.17
C MET A 1 -2.77 -23.67 -24.11
N THR A 2 -2.16 -24.84 -24.11
CA THR A 2 -2.44 -25.88 -23.12
C THR A 2 -1.70 -25.49 -21.83
N PHE A 3 -2.43 -25.10 -20.80
CA PHE A 3 -1.84 -24.88 -19.49
C PHE A 3 -1.29 -26.21 -18.98
N MET A 4 0.04 -26.34 -18.88
CA MET A 4 0.63 -27.44 -18.14
C MET A 4 0.06 -27.41 -16.74
N LYS A 5 -0.48 -28.56 -16.29
CA LYS A 5 -1.02 -28.71 -14.93
C LYS A 5 0.15 -28.58 -13.96
N LYS A 6 0.38 -27.36 -13.44
CA LYS A 6 1.41 -27.12 -12.43
C LYS A 6 1.04 -27.88 -11.17
N GLU A 7 2.02 -28.41 -10.44
CA GLU A 7 1.79 -29.06 -9.13
C GLU A 7 0.88 -28.21 -8.24
N ASN A 8 0.01 -28.85 -7.47
CA ASN A 8 -0.98 -28.19 -6.63
C ASN A 8 -0.34 -27.28 -5.55
N ASN A 9 0.93 -27.50 -5.21
CA ASN A 9 1.63 -26.76 -4.17
C ASN A 9 2.16 -25.42 -4.68
N TRP A 10 1.98 -24.38 -3.87
CA TRP A 10 2.56 -23.06 -4.11
C TRP A 10 4.00 -23.03 -3.62
N SER A 11 4.91 -22.55 -4.47
CA SER A 11 6.31 -22.32 -4.07
C SER A 11 6.43 -21.09 -3.14
N ARG A 12 7.61 -20.96 -2.52
CA ARG A 12 7.96 -19.75 -1.75
C ARG A 12 7.88 -18.50 -2.63
N GLU A 13 8.47 -18.54 -3.82
CA GLU A 13 8.48 -17.42 -4.76
C GLU A 13 7.08 -16.99 -5.17
N GLU A 14 6.22 -17.94 -5.51
CA GLU A 14 4.82 -17.68 -5.85
C GLU A 14 4.05 -17.07 -4.68
N THR A 15 4.33 -17.50 -3.45
CA THR A 15 3.68 -17.00 -2.23
C THR A 15 4.15 -15.57 -1.90
N ILE A 16 5.43 -15.25 -2.13
CA ILE A 16 5.97 -13.88 -2.02
C ILE A 16 5.25 -12.93 -2.98
N VAL A 17 5.14 -13.32 -4.26
CA VAL A 17 4.41 -12.51 -5.25
C VAL A 17 2.94 -12.35 -4.87
N ALA A 18 2.29 -13.40 -4.35
CA ALA A 18 0.90 -13.30 -3.88
C ALA A 18 0.77 -12.33 -2.69
N PHE A 19 1.76 -12.29 -1.78
CA PHE A 19 1.76 -11.33 -0.68
C PHE A 19 2.00 -9.88 -1.16
N TYR A 20 2.90 -9.68 -2.10
CA TYR A 20 3.08 -8.40 -2.78
C TYR A 20 1.75 -7.91 -3.39
N VAL A 21 1.05 -8.78 -4.13
CA VAL A 21 -0.25 -8.45 -4.74
C VAL A 21 -1.31 -8.15 -3.66
N TYR A 22 -1.36 -8.93 -2.56
CA TYR A 22 -2.22 -8.62 -1.41
C TYR A 22 -2.03 -7.18 -0.91
N CYS A 23 -0.79 -6.70 -0.84
CA CYS A 23 -0.52 -5.35 -0.38
C CYS A 23 -1.09 -4.28 -1.31
N ILE A 24 -0.96 -4.45 -2.62
CA ILE A 24 -1.24 -3.40 -3.62
C ILE A 24 -2.67 -3.38 -4.17
N ILE A 25 -3.53 -4.33 -3.82
CA ILE A 25 -4.93 -4.35 -4.25
C ILE A 25 -5.90 -4.11 -3.09
N PRO A 26 -7.04 -3.41 -3.30
CA PRO A 26 -8.09 -3.34 -2.31
C PRO A 26 -8.62 -4.74 -1.98
N PHE A 27 -8.70 -5.10 -0.70
CA PHE A 27 -9.16 -6.44 -0.32
C PHE A 27 -10.59 -6.72 -0.80
N ALA A 28 -11.47 -5.72 -0.74
CA ALA A 28 -12.85 -5.82 -1.25
C ALA A 28 -12.92 -6.06 -2.77
N ASN A 29 -11.89 -5.66 -3.52
CA ASN A 29 -11.81 -5.83 -4.98
C ASN A 29 -10.89 -6.99 -5.37
N SER A 30 -10.43 -7.78 -4.39
CA SER A 30 -9.72 -9.03 -4.65
C SER A 30 -10.68 -10.01 -5.30
N SER A 31 -10.56 -10.18 -6.61
CA SER A 31 -11.41 -11.10 -7.37
C SER A 31 -10.66 -11.64 -8.58
N LYS A 32 -11.12 -12.79 -9.09
CA LYS A 32 -10.54 -13.43 -10.29
C LYS A 32 -10.62 -12.59 -11.57
N VAL A 33 -11.47 -11.56 -11.59
CA VAL A 33 -11.63 -10.64 -12.74
C VAL A 33 -10.85 -9.33 -12.55
N ASN A 34 -10.18 -9.13 -11.41
CA ASN A 34 -9.35 -7.95 -11.20
C ASN A 34 -8.15 -7.98 -12.15
N PRO A 35 -7.88 -6.91 -12.94
CA PRO A 35 -6.77 -6.87 -13.90
C PRO A 35 -5.40 -7.14 -13.30
N ILE A 36 -5.14 -6.68 -12.08
CA ILE A 36 -3.89 -6.93 -11.35
C ILE A 36 -3.77 -8.42 -11.02
N VAL A 37 -4.84 -9.04 -10.51
CA VAL A 37 -4.86 -10.48 -10.22
C VAL A 37 -4.64 -11.29 -11.48
N ILE A 38 -5.30 -10.94 -12.59
CA ILE A 38 -5.13 -11.62 -13.88
C ILE A 38 -3.68 -11.51 -14.34
N ARG A 39 -3.10 -10.30 -14.31
CA ARG A 39 -1.71 -10.05 -14.74
C ARG A 39 -0.72 -10.93 -13.97
N TYR A 40 -0.76 -10.89 -12.65
CA TYR A 40 0.20 -11.65 -11.83
C TYR A 40 -0.06 -13.16 -11.85
N ALA A 41 -1.31 -13.58 -11.96
CA ALA A 41 -1.63 -15.00 -12.15
C ALA A 41 -1.02 -15.54 -13.45
N ASN A 42 -1.14 -14.81 -14.56
CA ASN A 42 -0.54 -15.18 -15.84
C ASN A 42 0.99 -15.26 -15.74
N MET A 43 1.65 -14.31 -15.08
CA MET A 43 3.11 -14.32 -14.85
C MET A 43 3.54 -15.54 -14.05
N LEU A 44 2.77 -15.95 -13.05
CA LEU A 44 3.03 -17.13 -12.23
C LEU A 44 2.64 -18.45 -12.93
N GLY A 45 2.00 -18.42 -14.10
CA GLY A 45 1.42 -19.60 -14.74
C GLY A 45 0.32 -20.25 -13.91
N ARG A 46 -0.41 -19.44 -13.14
CA ARG A 46 -1.55 -19.87 -12.30
C ARG A 46 -2.85 -19.29 -12.84
N THR A 47 -3.98 -19.86 -12.44
CA THR A 47 -5.28 -19.24 -12.78
C THR A 47 -5.56 -18.03 -11.89
N PRO A 48 -6.29 -17.01 -12.37
CA PRO A 48 -6.70 -15.88 -11.54
C PRO A 48 -7.48 -16.29 -10.28
N SER A 49 -8.27 -17.36 -10.37
CA SER A 49 -8.99 -17.91 -9.22
C SER A 49 -8.04 -18.48 -8.15
N ALA A 50 -6.97 -19.17 -8.57
CA ALA A 50 -5.98 -19.72 -7.64
C ALA A 50 -5.19 -18.62 -6.94
N LEU A 51 -4.76 -17.57 -7.67
CA LEU A 51 -4.08 -16.42 -7.06
C LEU A 51 -5.03 -15.67 -6.13
N ASN A 52 -6.27 -15.44 -6.53
CA ASN A 52 -7.25 -14.76 -5.67
C ASN A 52 -7.50 -15.52 -4.35
N MET A 53 -7.59 -16.85 -4.42
CA MET A 53 -7.69 -17.71 -3.23
C MET A 53 -6.43 -17.57 -2.34
N LYS A 54 -5.24 -17.57 -2.92
CA LYS A 54 -3.97 -17.38 -2.21
C LYS A 54 -3.90 -16.02 -1.51
N ILE A 55 -4.33 -14.95 -2.17
CA ILE A 55 -4.45 -13.61 -1.59
C ILE A 55 -5.42 -13.61 -0.39
N GLY A 56 -6.56 -14.29 -0.51
CA GLY A 56 -7.50 -14.46 0.60
C GLY A 56 -6.89 -15.20 1.79
N ASN A 57 -6.11 -16.26 1.52
CA ASN A 57 -5.42 -17.01 2.56
C ASN A 57 -4.35 -16.16 3.28
N ILE A 58 -3.64 -15.30 2.57
CA ILE A 58 -2.71 -14.36 3.19
C ILE A 58 -3.48 -13.34 4.03
N GLY A 59 -4.60 -12.82 3.52
CA GLY A 59 -5.46 -11.89 4.25
C GLY A 59 -5.99 -12.43 5.58
N ARG A 60 -6.16 -13.76 5.72
CA ARG A 60 -6.55 -14.38 7.01
C ARG A 60 -5.53 -14.14 8.13
N LEU A 61 -4.27 -13.85 7.78
CA LEU A 61 -3.19 -13.58 8.74
C LEU A 61 -3.19 -12.14 9.21
N ASP A 62 -3.87 -11.23 8.47
CA ASP A 62 -3.97 -9.83 8.83
C ASP A 62 -4.85 -9.65 10.09
N PRO A 63 -4.30 -9.12 11.21
CA PRO A 63 -5.06 -8.94 12.44
C PRO A 63 -6.29 -8.03 12.27
N GLU A 64 -6.21 -7.05 11.37
CA GLU A 64 -7.31 -6.11 11.13
C GLU A 64 -8.49 -6.76 10.40
N LEU A 65 -8.22 -7.69 9.49
CA LEU A 65 -9.26 -8.47 8.84
C LEU A 65 -9.86 -9.49 9.80
N LYS A 66 -9.04 -10.13 10.63
CA LYS A 66 -9.51 -11.03 11.70
C LYS A 66 -10.49 -10.34 12.64
N ASN A 67 -10.16 -9.14 13.11
CA ASN A 67 -11.01 -8.37 14.03
C ASN A 67 -12.36 -7.96 13.41
N LYS A 68 -12.46 -7.97 12.08
CA LYS A 68 -13.70 -7.69 11.34
C LYS A 68 -14.46 -8.95 10.93
N ASN A 69 -14.06 -10.12 11.44
CA ASN A 69 -14.58 -11.45 11.04
C ASN A 69 -14.50 -11.70 9.52
N ILE A 70 -13.57 -11.01 8.83
CA ILE A 70 -13.26 -11.25 7.43
C ILE A 70 -12.16 -12.32 7.42
N SER A 71 -12.57 -13.57 7.41
CA SER A 71 -11.66 -14.71 7.35
C SER A 71 -11.60 -15.25 5.92
N GLY A 72 -10.39 -15.55 5.46
CA GLY A 72 -10.17 -16.48 4.36
C GLY A 72 -10.48 -17.93 4.78
N LEU A 73 -9.99 -18.91 4.02
CA LEU A 73 -10.13 -20.31 4.38
C LEU A 73 -9.53 -20.58 5.78
N THR A 74 -10.25 -21.34 6.59
CA THR A 74 -9.86 -21.68 7.97
C THR A 74 -8.53 -22.46 8.06
N HIS A 75 -8.12 -23.12 6.98
CA HIS A 75 -6.90 -23.90 6.88
C HIS A 75 -6.04 -23.39 5.72
N GLY A 76 -5.16 -22.42 6.00
CA GLY A 76 -4.13 -21.98 5.05
C GLY A 76 -2.88 -22.88 5.10
N ALA A 77 -2.01 -22.75 4.11
CA ALA A 77 -0.76 -23.48 4.07
C ALA A 77 0.27 -22.85 5.03
N LYS A 78 1.11 -23.65 5.66
CA LYS A 78 2.22 -23.21 6.53
C LYS A 78 3.14 -22.20 5.82
N MET A 79 3.31 -22.32 4.51
CA MET A 79 4.12 -21.39 3.72
C MET A 79 3.60 -19.95 3.79
N GLU A 80 2.29 -19.74 3.85
CA GLU A 80 1.71 -18.38 3.98
C GLU A 80 2.06 -17.75 5.32
N GLU A 81 2.06 -18.55 6.39
CA GLU A 81 2.44 -18.10 7.74
C GLU A 81 3.92 -17.72 7.78
N LEU A 82 4.80 -18.56 7.24
CA LEU A 82 6.24 -18.28 7.17
C LEU A 82 6.54 -17.00 6.40
N ILE A 83 5.90 -16.81 5.23
CA ILE A 83 6.10 -15.61 4.41
C ILE A 83 5.51 -14.36 5.10
N TRP A 84 4.37 -14.51 5.78
CA TRP A 84 3.81 -13.42 6.57
C TRP A 84 4.75 -12.99 7.71
N GLU A 85 5.23 -13.93 8.51
CA GLU A 85 6.16 -13.66 9.62
C GLU A 85 7.45 -13.00 9.15
N GLU A 86 8.00 -13.45 8.02
CA GLU A 86 9.24 -12.94 7.46
C GLU A 86 9.11 -11.49 6.96
N PHE A 87 8.00 -11.16 6.29
CA PHE A 87 7.89 -9.89 5.56
C PHE A 87 6.87 -8.90 6.13
N ASN A 88 6.05 -9.29 7.13
CA ASN A 88 5.03 -8.38 7.63
C ASN A 88 5.62 -7.11 8.29
N SER A 89 6.76 -7.24 8.94
CA SER A 89 7.51 -6.12 9.54
C SER A 89 8.60 -5.55 8.62
N ASN A 90 8.89 -6.20 7.48
CA ASN A 90 9.94 -5.79 6.55
C ASN A 90 9.43 -5.74 5.10
N ARG A 91 8.67 -4.68 4.80
CA ARG A 91 8.09 -4.49 3.45
C ARG A 91 9.13 -4.19 2.37
N GLU A 92 10.29 -3.64 2.73
CA GLU A 92 11.36 -3.40 1.76
C GLU A 92 11.93 -4.73 1.23
N ALA A 93 12.18 -5.69 2.11
CA ALA A 93 12.62 -7.02 1.71
C ALA A 93 11.54 -7.74 0.86
N LEU A 94 10.25 -7.60 1.20
CA LEU A 94 9.16 -8.14 0.39
C LEU A 94 9.20 -7.59 -1.04
N VAL A 95 9.33 -6.27 -1.18
CA VAL A 95 9.35 -5.61 -2.50
C VAL A 95 10.61 -6.02 -3.28
N ASP A 96 11.78 -6.03 -2.63
CA ASP A 96 13.04 -6.41 -3.27
C ASP A 96 13.01 -7.86 -3.78
N GLU A 97 12.47 -8.80 -3.01
CA GLU A 97 12.36 -10.20 -3.45
C GLU A 97 11.26 -10.39 -4.52
N ALA A 98 10.08 -9.79 -4.30
CA ALA A 98 9.00 -9.89 -5.28
C ALA A 98 9.42 -9.32 -6.64
N GLU A 99 10.09 -8.18 -6.68
CA GLU A 99 10.56 -7.56 -7.93
C GLU A 99 11.63 -8.40 -8.66
N LYS A 100 12.54 -9.06 -7.91
CA LYS A 100 13.49 -10.00 -8.51
C LYS A 100 12.76 -11.18 -9.19
N ILE A 101 11.77 -11.74 -8.51
CA ILE A 101 10.97 -12.85 -9.03
C ILE A 101 10.18 -12.40 -10.27
N ILE A 102 9.50 -11.24 -10.18
CA ILE A 102 8.70 -10.67 -11.26
C ILE A 102 9.55 -10.42 -12.51
N ARG A 103 10.75 -9.85 -12.36
CA ARG A 103 11.69 -9.62 -13.49
C ARG A 103 12.08 -10.93 -14.14
N LYS A 104 12.54 -11.90 -13.36
CA LYS A 104 12.90 -13.24 -13.88
C LYS A 104 11.75 -13.89 -14.64
N LEU A 105 10.50 -13.77 -14.14
CA LEU A 105 9.33 -14.30 -14.83
C LEU A 105 9.00 -13.51 -16.10
N SER A 106 9.20 -12.19 -16.11
CA SER A 106 8.97 -11.32 -17.27
C SER A 106 9.99 -11.58 -18.38
N ASP A 107 11.27 -11.73 -18.03
CA ASP A 107 12.34 -12.05 -19.00
C ASP A 107 12.07 -13.40 -19.68
N ASN A 108 11.65 -14.42 -18.91
CA ASN A 108 11.26 -15.72 -19.48
C ASN A 108 10.02 -15.61 -20.40
N LEU A 109 9.09 -14.69 -20.14
CA LEU A 109 7.94 -14.44 -21.03
C LEU A 109 8.34 -13.71 -22.31
N ILE A 110 9.33 -12.81 -22.25
CA ILE A 110 9.87 -12.07 -23.40
C ILE A 110 10.68 -12.98 -24.30
N GLU A 111 11.51 -13.87 -23.74
CA GLU A 111 12.24 -14.88 -24.52
C GLU A 111 11.30 -15.81 -25.31
N ASN A 112 10.09 -16.07 -24.78
CA ASN A 112 9.07 -16.86 -25.46
C ASN A 112 8.20 -16.06 -26.44
N THR A 113 8.30 -14.72 -26.43
CA THR A 113 7.54 -13.85 -27.32
C THR A 113 8.55 -12.97 -28.07
N TYR A 114 8.86 -13.33 -29.32
CA TYR A 114 9.76 -12.58 -30.22
C TYR A 114 9.28 -11.13 -30.39
N LEU A 115 9.63 -10.26 -29.45
CA LEU A 115 9.53 -8.80 -29.60
C LEU A 115 10.80 -8.19 -29.04
N GLN A 116 11.62 -7.66 -29.95
CA GLN A 116 12.73 -6.77 -29.65
C GLN A 116 12.21 -5.55 -28.89
N SER A 117 12.23 -5.59 -27.56
CA SER A 117 12.18 -4.38 -26.78
C SER A 117 13.62 -3.99 -26.46
N GLU A 118 13.97 -2.74 -26.72
CA GLU A 118 15.24 -2.14 -26.37
C GLU A 118 15.63 -2.57 -24.95
N LYS A 119 16.75 -3.28 -24.83
CA LYS A 119 17.37 -3.58 -23.54
C LYS A 119 17.75 -2.23 -22.95
N LEU A 120 16.95 -1.76 -21.98
CA LEU A 120 17.32 -0.62 -21.17
C LEU A 120 18.66 -0.95 -20.49
N ASP A 121 19.71 -0.26 -20.92
CA ASP A 121 21.03 -0.38 -20.33
C ASP A 121 21.04 0.19 -18.91
N TYR A 122 20.94 -0.70 -17.91
CA TYR A 122 20.99 -0.38 -16.49
C TYR A 122 22.42 -0.29 -15.93
N SER A 123 23.41 0.02 -16.75
CA SER A 123 24.83 -0.07 -16.41
C SER A 123 25.33 0.97 -15.38
N SER A 124 24.54 1.99 -14.99
CA SER A 124 24.96 2.94 -13.97
C SER A 124 24.26 2.68 -12.63
N GLN A 125 25.03 2.69 -11.52
CA GLN A 125 24.49 2.56 -10.15
C GLN A 125 23.39 3.59 -9.85
N ASP A 126 23.50 4.79 -10.41
CA ASP A 126 22.52 5.86 -10.23
C ASP A 126 21.18 5.52 -10.89
N LYS A 127 21.17 4.91 -12.08
CA LYS A 127 19.96 4.46 -12.76
C LYS A 127 19.27 3.34 -11.97
N ILE A 128 20.04 2.37 -11.45
CA ILE A 128 19.51 1.28 -10.62
C ILE A 128 18.86 1.84 -9.35
N LYS A 129 19.51 2.78 -8.68
CA LYS A 129 18.99 3.44 -7.48
C LYS A 129 17.69 4.20 -7.78
N LEU A 130 17.64 4.89 -8.91
CA LEU A 130 16.47 5.66 -9.34
C LEU A 130 15.28 4.76 -9.67
N VAL A 131 15.52 3.63 -10.35
CA VAL A 131 14.49 2.62 -10.63
C VAL A 131 13.99 1.99 -9.33
N LYS A 132 14.88 1.58 -8.41
CA LYS A 132 14.49 1.04 -7.10
C LYS A 132 13.64 2.04 -6.32
N THR A 133 14.03 3.31 -6.30
CA THR A 133 13.25 4.36 -5.61
C THR A 133 11.85 4.48 -6.19
N ARG A 134 11.68 4.47 -7.51
CA ARG A 134 10.35 4.53 -8.17
C ARG A 134 9.49 3.31 -7.84
N ILE A 135 10.07 2.12 -7.86
CA ILE A 135 9.37 0.87 -7.50
C ILE A 135 8.86 0.97 -6.06
N ASN A 136 9.72 1.39 -5.15
CA ASN A 136 9.39 1.54 -3.74
C ASN A 136 8.27 2.57 -3.53
N GLN A 137 8.36 3.74 -4.16
CA GLN A 137 7.32 4.76 -4.11
C GLN A 137 5.99 4.26 -4.67
N ASN A 138 6.01 3.53 -5.80
CA ASN A 138 4.82 2.95 -6.40
C ASN A 138 4.19 1.88 -5.51
N PHE A 139 4.99 1.03 -4.87
CA PHE A 139 4.49 0.04 -3.92
C PHE A 139 3.81 0.71 -2.73
N PHE A 140 4.49 1.66 -2.07
CA PHE A 140 3.91 2.38 -0.93
C PHE A 140 2.61 3.07 -1.32
N ARG A 141 2.61 3.84 -2.42
CA ARG A 141 1.41 4.50 -2.93
C ARG A 141 0.28 3.51 -3.17
N SER A 142 0.54 2.43 -3.91
CA SER A 142 -0.47 1.42 -4.22
C SER A 142 -1.00 0.75 -2.96
N SER A 143 -0.15 0.44 -2.00
CA SER A 143 -0.53 -0.20 -0.73
C SER A 143 -1.43 0.72 0.11
N VAL A 144 -1.06 1.99 0.26
CA VAL A 144 -1.87 2.96 1.02
C VAL A 144 -3.20 3.23 0.32
N LEU A 145 -3.20 3.57 -0.97
CA LEU A 145 -4.44 3.84 -1.70
C LEU A 145 -5.38 2.63 -1.68
N SER A 146 -4.83 1.42 -1.85
CA SER A 146 -5.61 0.18 -1.81
C SER A 146 -6.23 -0.08 -0.44
N ALA A 147 -5.52 0.24 0.64
CA ALA A 147 -6.02 0.08 2.00
C ALA A 147 -7.27 0.93 2.25
N TYR A 148 -7.29 2.14 1.71
CA TYR A 148 -8.40 3.09 1.78
C TYR A 148 -9.43 2.93 0.65
N ASN A 149 -9.31 1.90 -0.19
CA ASN A 149 -10.18 1.71 -1.36
C ASN A 149 -10.24 2.94 -2.26
N ASN A 150 -9.09 3.58 -2.50
CA ASN A 150 -8.94 4.83 -3.26
C ASN A 150 -9.85 5.96 -2.75
N THR A 151 -9.92 6.15 -1.44
CA THR A 151 -10.78 7.14 -0.79
C THR A 151 -9.96 8.02 0.15
N CYS A 152 -10.08 9.33 0.04
CA CYS A 152 -9.45 10.25 0.97
C CYS A 152 -9.99 10.05 2.38
N ALA A 153 -9.10 9.87 3.35
CA ALA A 153 -9.46 9.60 4.75
C ALA A 153 -10.25 10.75 5.42
N ILE A 154 -10.08 11.99 4.95
CA ILE A 154 -10.75 13.16 5.53
C ILE A 154 -12.04 13.47 4.78
N THR A 155 -12.01 13.57 3.47
CA THR A 155 -13.13 14.11 2.67
C THR A 155 -14.02 13.05 2.02
N GLY A 156 -13.54 11.79 1.95
CA GLY A 156 -14.25 10.73 1.25
C GLY A 156 -14.17 10.80 -0.28
N ILE A 157 -13.43 11.75 -0.87
CA ILE A 157 -13.27 11.86 -2.32
C ILE A 157 -12.53 10.65 -2.90
N GLN A 158 -12.96 10.18 -4.08
CA GLN A 158 -12.43 8.99 -4.77
C GLN A 158 -11.84 9.30 -6.15
N ILE A 159 -11.34 10.52 -6.36
CA ILE A 159 -10.69 10.93 -7.60
C ILE A 159 -9.20 10.62 -7.48
N ASN A 160 -8.74 9.56 -8.16
CA ASN A 160 -7.36 9.04 -8.03
C ASN A 160 -6.28 10.10 -8.29
N ASP A 161 -6.52 11.02 -9.23
CA ASP A 161 -5.55 12.07 -9.58
C ASP A 161 -5.34 13.09 -8.45
N PHE A 162 -6.29 13.20 -7.54
CA PHE A 162 -6.19 14.06 -6.36
C PHE A 162 -5.68 13.33 -5.11
N LEU A 163 -5.60 11.99 -5.15
CA LEU A 163 -5.19 11.22 -3.99
C LEU A 163 -3.67 11.10 -3.88
N VAL A 164 -3.19 11.21 -2.67
CA VAL A 164 -1.79 11.06 -2.27
C VAL A 164 -1.69 10.00 -1.18
N ALA A 165 -0.65 9.18 -1.23
CA ALA A 165 -0.23 8.36 -0.11
C ALA A 165 0.70 9.18 0.78
N SER A 166 0.13 9.86 1.77
CA SER A 166 0.85 10.72 2.70
C SER A 166 1.60 9.88 3.72
N HIS A 167 2.91 10.11 3.92
CA HIS A 167 3.66 9.51 5.02
C HIS A 167 3.32 10.21 6.34
N ILE A 168 3.06 9.45 7.39
CA ILE A 168 2.83 10.00 8.73
C ILE A 168 4.16 10.45 9.34
N LYS A 169 5.13 9.53 9.42
CA LYS A 169 6.52 9.83 9.74
C LYS A 169 7.29 9.99 8.44
N PRO A 170 8.01 11.10 8.22
CA PRO A 170 8.63 11.42 6.94
C PRO A 170 9.58 10.34 6.43
N TRP A 171 9.60 10.15 5.11
CA TRP A 171 10.47 9.20 4.41
C TRP A 171 11.95 9.31 4.80
N ALA A 172 12.43 10.53 5.05
CA ALA A 172 13.83 10.78 5.37
C ALA A 172 14.21 10.30 6.78
N GLU A 173 13.26 10.26 7.71
CA GLU A 173 13.49 10.06 9.13
C GLU A 173 13.36 8.61 9.58
N ASP A 174 12.70 7.77 8.79
CA ASP A 174 12.50 6.35 9.13
C ASP A 174 12.72 5.44 7.94
N VAL A 175 13.98 5.05 7.73
CA VAL A 175 14.39 4.20 6.62
C VAL A 175 13.67 2.84 6.64
N ASN A 176 13.45 2.27 7.82
CA ASN A 176 12.88 0.93 7.99
C ASN A 176 11.37 0.89 7.73
N ASN A 177 10.69 2.04 7.84
CA ASN A 177 9.24 2.14 7.67
C ASN A 177 8.81 2.91 6.41
N ARG A 178 9.72 3.11 5.48
CA ARG A 178 9.42 3.80 4.21
C ARG A 178 8.33 3.12 3.39
N LEU A 179 8.31 1.80 3.40
CA LEU A 179 7.35 0.99 2.65
C LEU A 179 6.26 0.38 3.53
N ASN A 180 6.27 0.71 4.82
CA ASN A 180 5.27 0.23 5.76
C ASN A 180 3.94 0.99 5.54
N PRO A 181 2.86 0.35 5.07
CA PRO A 181 1.60 1.04 4.81
C PRO A 181 0.90 1.54 6.09
N HIS A 182 1.27 1.02 7.28
CA HIS A 182 0.81 1.57 8.56
C HIS A 182 1.40 2.96 8.85
N ASN A 183 2.47 3.35 8.14
CA ASN A 183 3.04 4.72 8.13
C ASN A 183 2.40 5.59 7.03
N GLY A 184 1.20 5.27 6.56
CA GLY A 184 0.56 5.96 5.45
C GLY A 184 -0.90 6.28 5.68
N ILE A 185 -1.34 7.43 5.13
CA ILE A 185 -2.73 7.85 5.09
C ILE A 185 -3.07 8.27 3.66
N CYS A 186 -4.24 7.86 3.14
CA CYS A 186 -4.74 8.33 1.85
C CYS A 186 -5.42 9.69 2.03
N LEU A 187 -4.81 10.74 1.52
CA LEU A 187 -5.32 12.10 1.58
C LEU A 187 -5.51 12.69 0.18
N ASN A 188 -6.35 13.71 0.03
CA ASN A 188 -6.27 14.54 -1.16
C ASN A 188 -5.07 15.50 -1.06
N SER A 189 -4.63 16.03 -2.19
CA SER A 189 -3.40 16.84 -2.31
C SER A 189 -3.38 18.08 -1.40
N ILE A 190 -4.54 18.67 -1.08
CA ILE A 190 -4.61 19.85 -0.20
C ILE A 190 -4.39 19.44 1.26
N HIS A 191 -5.08 18.36 1.70
CA HIS A 191 -4.90 17.85 3.06
C HIS A 191 -3.54 17.20 3.26
N ASP A 192 -2.99 16.52 2.26
CA ASP A 192 -1.62 16.01 2.25
C ASP A 192 -0.62 17.13 2.51
N LYS A 193 -0.73 18.24 1.73
CA LYS A 193 0.13 19.40 1.92
C LYS A 193 0.00 20.04 3.30
N ALA A 194 -1.22 20.12 3.83
CA ALA A 194 -1.46 20.67 5.15
C ALA A 194 -0.90 19.75 6.25
N PHE A 195 -1.02 18.45 6.09
CA PHE A 195 -0.48 17.44 6.99
C PHE A 195 1.06 17.48 7.00
N ASP A 196 1.70 17.41 5.84
CA ASP A 196 3.17 17.51 5.71
C ASP A 196 3.74 18.80 6.32
N LYS A 197 2.99 19.90 6.27
CA LYS A 197 3.40 21.20 6.84
C LYS A 197 3.06 21.35 8.32
N GLY A 198 2.42 20.35 8.92
CA GLY A 198 2.00 20.35 10.31
C GLY A 198 0.88 21.34 10.60
N LEU A 199 0.10 21.73 9.59
CA LEU A 199 -1.06 22.60 9.75
C LEU A 199 -2.31 21.82 10.23
N ILE A 200 -2.33 20.51 9.97
CA ILE A 200 -3.29 19.57 10.52
C ILE A 200 -2.53 18.35 11.04
N THR A 201 -3.13 17.64 11.98
CA THR A 201 -2.68 16.33 12.43
C THR A 201 -3.85 15.44 12.78
N ILE A 202 -3.57 14.18 13.10
CA ILE A 202 -4.55 13.19 13.52
C ILE A 202 -4.10 12.67 14.89
N ASN A 203 -4.99 12.74 15.89
CA ASN A 203 -4.68 12.31 17.24
C ASN A 203 -4.78 10.77 17.41
N LYS A 204 -4.52 10.27 18.63
CA LYS A 204 -4.61 8.84 18.98
C LYS A 204 -6.01 8.24 18.83
N ASP A 205 -7.05 9.06 18.85
CA ASP A 205 -8.46 8.68 18.70
C ASP A 205 -8.91 8.75 17.23
N TYR A 206 -7.93 9.00 16.32
CA TYR A 206 -8.12 9.20 14.88
C TYR A 206 -8.95 10.44 14.53
N GLU A 207 -8.94 11.45 15.37
CA GLU A 207 -9.62 12.73 15.17
C GLU A 207 -8.66 13.76 14.56
N ILE A 208 -9.22 14.61 13.71
CA ILE A 208 -8.48 15.67 13.01
C ILE A 208 -8.30 16.85 13.96
N ILE A 209 -7.06 17.28 14.13
CA ILE A 209 -6.68 18.47 14.90
C ILE A 209 -6.12 19.52 13.94
N ILE A 210 -6.58 20.75 14.07
CA ILE A 210 -6.18 21.87 13.24
C ILE A 210 -5.27 22.82 14.03
N SER A 211 -4.15 23.23 13.39
CA SER A 211 -3.23 24.23 13.94
C SER A 211 -3.89 25.59 14.12
N ASN A 212 -3.53 26.30 15.17
CA ASN A 212 -3.96 27.68 15.38
C ASN A 212 -3.57 28.58 14.20
N ARG A 213 -2.48 28.29 13.51
CA ARG A 213 -2.07 29.03 12.29
C ARG A 213 -3.14 29.00 11.19
N LEU A 214 -3.90 27.91 11.07
CA LEU A 214 -5.02 27.82 10.12
C LEU A 214 -6.29 28.45 10.69
N LYS A 215 -6.46 28.43 12.02
CA LYS A 215 -7.63 29.00 12.68
C LYS A 215 -7.72 30.53 12.52
N ASP A 216 -6.57 31.22 12.38
CA ASP A 216 -6.52 32.64 12.10
C ASP A 216 -7.20 33.03 10.76
N TYR A 217 -7.36 32.05 9.87
CA TYR A 217 -7.97 32.22 8.54
C TYR A 217 -9.39 31.66 8.45
N TYR A 218 -10.06 31.29 9.56
CA TYR A 218 -11.39 30.67 9.56
C TYR A 218 -12.51 31.56 9.01
N SER A 219 -12.30 32.87 8.90
CA SER A 219 -13.19 33.77 8.17
C SER A 219 -13.16 33.59 6.65
N ASN A 220 -12.12 32.95 6.12
CA ASN A 220 -12.02 32.61 4.72
C ASN A 220 -12.87 31.38 4.41
N LYS A 221 -13.82 31.51 3.50
CA LYS A 221 -14.76 30.46 3.13
C LYS A 221 -14.05 29.16 2.67
N PHE A 222 -12.93 29.29 1.94
CA PHE A 222 -12.18 28.11 1.51
C PHE A 222 -11.61 27.35 2.72
N ILE A 223 -11.05 28.05 3.69
CA ILE A 223 -10.49 27.44 4.91
C ILE A 223 -11.60 26.79 5.75
N ASP A 224 -12.76 27.41 5.83
CA ASP A 224 -13.93 26.86 6.51
C ASP A 224 -14.40 25.56 5.83
N ASP A 225 -14.59 25.58 4.53
CA ASP A 225 -15.10 24.46 3.74
C ASP A 225 -14.12 23.28 3.65
N VAL A 226 -12.80 23.54 3.67
CA VAL A 226 -11.78 22.53 3.44
C VAL A 226 -11.18 21.97 4.73
N PHE A 227 -11.10 22.78 5.79
CA PHE A 227 -10.45 22.37 7.04
C PHE A 227 -11.38 22.42 8.25
N LYS A 228 -11.93 23.58 8.58
CA LYS A 228 -12.67 23.83 9.84
C LYS A 228 -13.81 22.84 10.05
N LYS A 229 -14.59 22.54 9.03
CA LYS A 229 -15.71 21.58 9.11
C LYS A 229 -15.30 20.16 9.49
N TYR A 230 -14.01 19.81 9.37
CA TYR A 230 -13.49 18.50 9.72
C TYR A 230 -12.81 18.47 11.10
N GLU A 231 -12.63 19.63 11.77
CA GLU A 231 -12.00 19.69 13.09
C GLU A 231 -12.76 18.82 14.09
N GLY A 232 -12.03 17.95 14.79
CA GLY A 232 -12.60 17.02 15.76
C GLY A 232 -13.30 15.78 15.15
N HIS A 233 -13.51 15.73 13.84
CA HIS A 233 -14.10 14.55 13.21
C HIS A 233 -13.08 13.44 13.09
N LYS A 234 -13.55 12.19 13.19
CA LYS A 234 -12.71 11.02 12.94
C LYS A 234 -12.48 10.83 11.47
N ILE A 235 -11.24 10.49 11.10
CA ILE A 235 -10.92 10.08 9.73
C ILE A 235 -11.61 8.75 9.38
N LEU A 236 -11.83 8.53 8.09
CA LEU A 236 -12.21 7.23 7.57
C LEU A 236 -11.03 6.27 7.74
N LEU A 237 -11.23 5.19 8.51
CA LEU A 237 -10.21 4.19 8.73
C LEU A 237 -10.17 3.18 7.58
N PRO A 238 -8.98 2.73 7.17
CA PRO A 238 -8.82 1.75 6.11
C PRO A 238 -9.30 0.37 6.54
N LYS A 239 -9.55 -0.51 5.57
CA LYS A 239 -9.95 -1.89 5.85
C LYS A 239 -8.77 -2.75 6.31
N LYS A 240 -7.56 -2.45 5.83
CA LYS A 240 -6.28 -3.07 6.21
C LYS A 240 -5.24 -1.99 6.41
N PHE A 241 -4.13 -2.28 7.09
CA PHE A 241 -3.02 -1.35 7.30
C PHE A 241 -3.44 -0.04 7.98
N LYS A 242 -4.18 -0.16 9.09
CA LYS A 242 -4.58 0.99 9.90
C LYS A 242 -3.35 1.80 10.32
N PRO A 243 -3.39 3.14 10.26
CA PRO A 243 -2.29 3.99 10.74
C PRO A 243 -1.85 3.61 12.14
N SER A 244 -0.55 3.37 12.35
CA SER A 244 0.00 3.05 13.67
C SER A 244 -0.08 4.27 14.58
N LEU A 245 -0.49 4.04 15.84
CA LEU A 245 -0.54 5.10 16.85
C LEU A 245 0.85 5.69 17.12
N GLU A 246 1.91 4.89 17.02
CA GLU A 246 3.30 5.34 17.17
C GLU A 246 3.66 6.41 16.12
N PHE A 247 3.29 6.19 14.85
CA PHE A 247 3.55 7.18 13.80
C PHE A 247 2.70 8.43 13.96
N LEU A 248 1.44 8.28 14.36
CA LEU A 248 0.56 9.42 14.66
C LEU A 248 1.10 10.25 15.83
N GLU A 249 1.57 9.60 16.88
CA GLU A 249 2.21 10.28 18.02
C GLU A 249 3.48 11.02 17.60
N TYR A 250 4.31 10.40 16.75
CA TYR A 250 5.47 11.07 16.17
C TYR A 250 5.06 12.35 15.43
N HIS A 251 4.07 12.28 14.54
CA HIS A 251 3.58 13.43 13.79
C HIS A 251 3.05 14.54 14.72
N ASN A 252 2.29 14.16 15.75
CA ASN A 252 1.76 15.10 16.74
C ASN A 252 2.85 15.82 17.55
N ASN A 253 3.96 15.14 17.84
CA ASN A 253 5.00 15.67 18.72
C ASN A 253 6.07 16.45 17.97
N PHE A 254 6.40 16.06 16.71
CA PHE A 254 7.56 16.58 16.00
C PHE A 254 7.23 17.38 14.73
N ILE A 255 6.06 17.14 14.12
CA ILE A 255 5.69 17.78 12.85
C ILE A 255 4.58 18.81 13.04
N PHE A 256 3.58 18.49 13.85
CA PHE A 256 2.42 19.34 14.07
C PHE A 256 2.79 20.66 14.77
N LYS A 257 2.39 21.77 14.17
CA LYS A 257 2.64 23.14 14.66
C LYS A 257 1.39 23.63 15.39
N ARG A 258 1.38 23.52 16.70
CA ARG A 258 0.22 23.93 17.52
C ARG A 258 -0.04 25.44 17.47
N SER A 259 1.00 26.25 17.39
CA SER A 259 1.02 27.73 17.30
C SER A 259 1.83 28.22 16.13
#